data_7797f979029fa809409867ca900c31a3
#
_entry.id   7797f979029fa809409867ca900c31a3
#
_cell.length_a   1.000
_cell.length_b   1.000
_cell.length_c   1.000
_cell.angle_alpha   90.00
_cell.angle_beta   90.00
_cell.angle_gamma   90.00
#
_symmetry.space_group_name_H-M   'P 1'
#
loop_
_entity.id
_entity.type
_entity.pdbx_description
1 polymer ?
#
loop_
_entity_poly.entity_id
_entity_poly.type
_entity_poly.pdbx_seq_one_letter_code
_entity_poly.pdbx_strand_id
1 'polypeptide(L)'
;ESEELRRRLVEVIKRCRPDRVFCFDPANQDFDDINLFHRDHRVSARAVFDACFAAKNLWLYPGEAHRVAEIHFFGSHRPNRFVDVSDVVEAKLDLLRCHRSQFPDFAKVEKLVRETISPPHGAFVHAEAFRVLQVGQHV
;
A
#
# COMPACT_ATOMS: atom_id res chain seq x y z
N GLU A 1 3.83 -6.61 16.09
CA GLU A 1 4.94 -6.82 15.16
C GLU A 1 5.96 -7.75 15.81
N SER A 2 6.41 -8.79 15.09
CA SER A 2 7.43 -9.70 15.57
C SER A 2 8.70 -9.57 14.71
N GLU A 3 9.86 -9.85 15.30
CA GLU A 3 11.13 -9.90 14.59
C GLU A 3 11.10 -10.93 13.45
N GLU A 4 10.41 -12.05 13.65
CA GLU A 4 10.21 -13.08 12.65
C GLU A 4 9.44 -12.56 11.41
N LEU A 5 8.39 -11.78 11.60
CA LEU A 5 7.66 -11.15 10.50
C LEU A 5 8.57 -10.22 9.71
N ARG A 6 9.32 -9.37 10.40
CA ARG A 6 10.27 -8.45 9.77
C ARG A 6 11.32 -9.19 8.95
N ARG A 7 11.93 -10.21 9.54
CA ARG A 7 12.93 -11.05 8.86
C ARG A 7 12.39 -11.65 7.56
N ARG A 8 11.20 -12.26 7.60
CA ARG A 8 10.56 -12.84 6.40
C ARG A 8 10.27 -11.80 5.34
N LEU A 9 9.80 -10.61 5.72
CA LEU A 9 9.55 -9.53 4.76
C LEU A 9 10.86 -9.05 4.12
N VAL A 10 11.94 -8.89 4.88
CA VAL A 10 13.25 -8.53 4.35
C VAL A 10 13.76 -9.60 3.37
N GLU A 11 13.62 -10.88 3.70
CA GLU A 11 14.00 -11.98 2.80
C GLU A 11 13.22 -11.93 1.48
N VAL A 12 11.91 -11.66 1.54
CA VAL A 12 11.08 -11.50 0.33
C VAL A 12 11.55 -10.32 -0.50
N ILE A 13 11.78 -9.15 0.11
CA ILE A 13 12.25 -7.94 -0.59
C ILE A 13 13.60 -8.18 -1.23
N LYS A 14 14.56 -8.77 -0.51
CA LYS A 14 15.90 -9.08 -1.04
C LYS A 14 15.86 -10.08 -2.20
N ARG A 15 14.96 -11.06 -2.14
CA ARG A 15 14.77 -12.08 -3.18
C ARG A 15 14.06 -11.54 -4.42
N CYS A 16 12.96 -10.79 -4.23
CA CYS A 16 12.13 -10.28 -5.33
C CYS A 16 12.70 -9.02 -5.96
N ARG A 17 13.54 -8.28 -5.23
CA ARG A 17 14.19 -7.03 -5.66
C ARG A 17 13.22 -6.02 -6.29
N PRO A 18 12.11 -5.65 -5.62
CA PRO A 18 11.10 -4.77 -6.19
C PRO A 18 11.61 -3.32 -6.27
N ASP A 19 11.32 -2.64 -7.38
CA ASP A 19 11.52 -1.19 -7.48
C ASP A 19 10.48 -0.43 -6.63
N ARG A 20 9.25 -0.97 -6.56
CA ARG A 20 8.12 -0.37 -5.85
C ARG A 20 7.47 -1.35 -4.89
N VAL A 21 7.13 -0.85 -3.73
CA VAL A 21 6.38 -1.60 -2.71
C VAL A 21 5.09 -0.84 -2.40
N PHE A 22 3.98 -1.55 -2.35
CA PHE A 22 2.67 -1.01 -1.99
C PHE A 22 2.27 -1.52 -0.62
N CYS A 23 1.87 -0.62 0.29
CA CYS A 23 1.36 -1.00 1.60
C CYS A 23 0.45 0.09 2.17
N PHE A 24 -0.19 -0.18 3.31
CA PHE A 24 -0.91 0.85 4.06
C PHE A 24 0.05 1.94 4.56
N ASP A 25 -0.48 3.17 4.78
CA ASP A 25 0.32 4.26 5.31
C ASP A 25 0.55 4.09 6.81
N PRO A 26 1.81 3.87 7.26
CA PRO A 26 2.12 3.74 8.69
C PRO A 26 1.97 5.06 9.46
N ALA A 27 1.89 6.20 8.77
CA ALA A 27 1.71 7.51 9.37
C ALA A 27 0.25 7.88 9.60
N ASN A 28 -0.70 7.10 9.06
CA ASN A 28 -2.10 7.28 9.41
C ASN A 28 -2.32 6.89 10.86
N GLN A 29 -2.75 7.84 11.68
CA GLN A 29 -3.00 7.65 13.11
C GLN A 29 -4.36 8.20 13.54
N ASP A 30 -5.24 8.47 12.59
CA ASP A 30 -6.60 8.87 12.91
C ASP A 30 -7.41 7.65 13.34
N PHE A 31 -8.03 7.73 14.50
CA PHE A 31 -8.77 6.64 15.13
C PHE A 31 -10.28 6.85 15.06
N ASP A 32 -10.74 7.67 14.11
CA ASP A 32 -12.15 8.01 13.96
C ASP A 32 -13.00 6.85 13.44
N ASP A 33 -12.38 5.89 12.73
CA ASP A 33 -13.03 4.66 12.30
C ASP A 33 -12.14 3.45 12.55
N ILE A 34 -12.59 2.58 13.45
CA ILE A 34 -11.86 1.34 13.81
C ILE A 34 -11.69 0.39 12.62
N ASN A 35 -12.59 0.42 11.63
CA ASN A 35 -12.50 -0.44 10.46
C ASN A 35 -11.42 0.02 9.49
N LEU A 36 -11.22 1.33 9.35
CA LEU A 36 -10.14 1.91 8.57
C LEU A 36 -8.77 1.68 9.21
N PHE A 37 -8.76 1.59 10.55
CA PHE A 37 -7.53 1.41 11.35
C PHE A 37 -7.41 0.02 11.95
N HIS A 38 -7.88 -0.99 11.25
CA HIS A 38 -7.75 -2.37 11.68
C HIS A 38 -6.31 -2.67 12.13
N ARG A 39 -6.18 -3.38 13.25
CA ARG A 39 -4.86 -3.71 13.83
C ARG A 39 -3.90 -4.29 12.80
N ASP A 40 -4.39 -5.20 11.95
CA ASP A 40 -3.55 -5.88 10.97
C ASP A 40 -3.04 -4.93 9.88
N HIS A 41 -3.83 -3.92 9.49
CA HIS A 41 -3.37 -2.87 8.57
C HIS A 41 -2.22 -2.08 9.18
N ARG A 42 -2.32 -1.68 10.46
CA ARG A 42 -1.26 -0.93 11.15
C ARG A 42 0.00 -1.76 11.35
N VAL A 43 -0.16 -3.03 11.74
CA VAL A 43 0.99 -3.93 11.95
C VAL A 43 1.69 -4.20 10.63
N SER A 44 0.95 -4.50 9.56
CA SER A 44 1.53 -4.74 8.24
C SER A 44 2.20 -3.49 7.67
N ALA A 45 1.58 -2.31 7.82
CA ALA A 45 2.14 -1.05 7.37
C ALA A 45 3.54 -0.80 7.96
N ARG A 46 3.66 -0.91 9.27
CA ARG A 46 4.95 -0.73 9.99
C ARG A 46 5.96 -1.79 9.61
N ALA A 47 5.55 -3.07 9.60
CA ALA A 47 6.43 -4.17 9.29
C ALA A 47 7.01 -4.06 7.87
N VAL A 48 6.19 -3.71 6.88
CA VAL A 48 6.64 -3.52 5.49
C VAL A 48 7.55 -2.30 5.36
N PHE A 49 7.19 -1.18 5.99
CA PHE A 49 8.01 0.03 5.97
C PHE A 49 9.41 -0.24 6.57
N ASP A 50 9.47 -0.85 7.75
CA ASP A 50 10.73 -1.20 8.41
C ASP A 50 11.54 -2.22 7.61
N ALA A 51 10.87 -3.19 6.97
CA ALA A 51 11.53 -4.17 6.12
C ALA A 51 12.16 -3.54 4.88
N CYS A 52 11.51 -2.56 4.24
CA CYS A 52 12.09 -1.80 3.11
C CYS A 52 13.35 -1.05 3.54
N PHE A 53 13.35 -0.49 4.75
CA PHE A 53 14.54 0.17 5.30
C PHE A 53 15.66 -0.84 5.60
N ALA A 54 15.33 -1.97 6.22
CA ALA A 54 16.29 -3.00 6.61
C ALA A 54 16.90 -3.73 5.40
N ALA A 55 16.13 -3.93 4.33
CA ALA A 55 16.58 -4.67 3.14
C ALA A 55 17.76 -4.02 2.41
N LYS A 56 17.92 -2.70 2.50
CA LYS A 56 19.07 -1.97 1.92
C LYS A 56 20.38 -2.22 2.68
N ASN A 57 20.33 -2.82 3.86
CA ASN A 57 21.47 -3.00 4.72
C ASN A 57 22.05 -4.43 4.55
N LEU A 58 23.35 -4.51 4.30
CA LEU A 58 24.06 -5.79 4.14
C LEU A 58 24.15 -6.57 5.45
N TRP A 59 24.20 -5.87 6.59
CA TRP A 59 24.57 -6.44 7.88
C TRP A 59 23.37 -6.89 8.72
N LEU A 60 22.17 -6.37 8.44
CA LEU A 60 21.02 -6.64 9.30
C LEU A 60 20.38 -8.01 9.05
N TYR A 61 20.42 -8.51 7.81
CA TYR A 61 19.78 -9.79 7.44
C TYR A 61 20.56 -10.46 6.31
N PRO A 62 20.56 -11.81 6.21
CA PRO A 62 21.22 -12.53 5.14
C PRO A 62 20.75 -12.12 3.73
N GLY A 63 21.62 -12.32 2.74
CA GLY A 63 21.36 -12.05 1.33
C GLY A 63 21.87 -10.68 0.88
N GLU A 64 21.91 -10.50 -0.43
CA GLU A 64 22.35 -9.25 -1.04
C GLU A 64 21.43 -8.08 -0.66
N ALA A 65 22.04 -6.93 -0.39
CA ALA A 65 21.27 -5.72 -0.10
C ALA A 65 20.42 -5.32 -1.32
N HIS A 66 19.20 -4.88 -1.04
CA HIS A 66 18.32 -4.33 -2.04
C HIS A 66 17.66 -3.05 -1.55
N ARG A 67 17.70 -2.02 -2.38
CA ARG A 67 17.02 -0.75 -2.11
C ARG A 67 15.76 -0.66 -2.96
N VAL A 68 14.61 -0.63 -2.30
CA VAL A 68 13.35 -0.24 -2.93
C VAL A 68 13.45 1.21 -3.37
N ALA A 69 13.03 1.55 -4.59
CA ALA A 69 13.09 2.93 -5.08
C ALA A 69 11.95 3.79 -4.52
N GLU A 70 10.75 3.24 -4.50
CA GLU A 70 9.55 3.95 -4.05
C GLU A 70 8.69 3.07 -3.13
N ILE A 71 8.12 3.67 -2.09
CA ILE A 71 7.06 3.06 -1.31
C ILE A 71 5.77 3.85 -1.56
N HIS A 72 4.75 3.14 -2.04
CA HIS A 72 3.44 3.67 -2.34
C HIS A 72 2.47 3.28 -1.22
N PHE A 73 2.08 4.26 -0.43
CA PHE A 73 1.13 4.08 0.65
C PHE A 73 -0.29 4.34 0.14
N PHE A 74 -1.13 3.30 0.13
CA PHE A 74 -2.56 3.46 -0.11
C PHE A 74 -3.32 3.72 1.20
N GLY A 75 -4.53 4.28 1.09
CA GLY A 75 -5.33 4.68 2.25
C GLY A 75 -4.71 5.81 3.07
N SER A 76 -3.84 6.62 2.48
CA SER A 76 -3.20 7.74 3.15
C SER A 76 -4.11 8.98 3.20
N HIS A 77 -4.09 9.68 4.33
CA HIS A 77 -4.76 10.98 4.48
C HIS A 77 -3.97 12.13 3.86
N ARG A 78 -2.75 11.86 3.38
CA ARG A 78 -1.85 12.87 2.78
C ARG A 78 -1.31 12.40 1.44
N PRO A 79 -2.18 12.09 0.47
CA PRO A 79 -1.72 11.64 -0.84
C PRO A 79 -0.93 12.77 -1.55
N ASN A 80 0.10 12.39 -2.28
CA ASN A 80 0.93 13.27 -3.09
C ASN A 80 1.08 12.80 -4.54
N ARG A 81 0.45 11.67 -4.88
CA ARG A 81 0.39 11.13 -6.24
C ARG A 81 -1.00 10.56 -6.53
N PHE A 82 -1.54 10.93 -7.68
CA PHE A 82 -2.78 10.39 -8.22
C PHE A 82 -2.47 9.65 -9.51
N VAL A 83 -3.00 8.45 -9.64
CA VAL A 83 -2.81 7.60 -10.81
C VAL A 83 -4.16 7.42 -11.49
N ASP A 84 -4.22 7.78 -12.78
CA ASP A 84 -5.42 7.56 -13.59
C ASP A 84 -5.71 6.06 -13.71
N VAL A 85 -6.91 5.67 -13.29
CA VAL A 85 -7.40 4.29 -13.35
C VAL A 85 -8.70 4.19 -14.14
N SER A 86 -9.04 5.24 -14.89
CA SER A 86 -10.33 5.32 -15.62
C SER A 86 -10.55 4.12 -16.54
N ASP A 87 -9.50 3.67 -17.22
CA ASP A 87 -9.60 2.55 -18.17
C ASP A 87 -9.62 1.17 -17.50
N VAL A 88 -9.33 1.08 -16.19
CA VAL A 88 -9.19 -0.20 -15.47
C VAL A 88 -10.17 -0.37 -14.31
N VAL A 89 -11.12 0.55 -14.15
CA VAL A 89 -12.13 0.49 -13.06
C VAL A 89 -12.92 -0.81 -13.09
N GLU A 90 -13.36 -1.26 -14.27
CA GLU A 90 -14.13 -2.50 -14.39
C GLU A 90 -13.29 -3.71 -14.00
N ALA A 91 -12.01 -3.76 -14.39
CA ALA A 91 -11.09 -4.82 -13.97
C ALA A 91 -10.89 -4.82 -12.44
N LYS A 92 -10.81 -3.64 -11.81
CA LYS A 92 -10.77 -3.51 -10.34
C LYS A 92 -12.01 -4.08 -9.69
N LEU A 93 -13.19 -3.76 -10.22
CA LEU A 93 -14.46 -4.29 -9.71
C LEU A 93 -14.56 -5.82 -9.87
N ASP A 94 -14.09 -6.36 -11.00
CA ASP A 94 -14.05 -7.80 -11.23
C ASP A 94 -13.14 -8.53 -10.24
N LEU A 95 -11.97 -7.94 -9.93
CA LEU A 95 -11.08 -8.47 -8.89
C LEU A 95 -11.76 -8.47 -7.51
N LEU A 96 -12.48 -7.40 -7.15
CA LEU A 96 -13.20 -7.33 -5.89
C LEU A 96 -14.35 -8.35 -5.82
N ARG A 97 -15.01 -8.66 -6.95
CA ARG A 97 -16.03 -9.71 -7.03
C ARG A 97 -15.50 -11.11 -6.70
N CYS A 98 -14.20 -11.35 -6.84
CA CYS A 98 -13.58 -12.61 -6.43
C CYS A 98 -13.59 -12.80 -4.90
N HIS A 99 -13.68 -11.73 -4.12
CA HIS A 99 -13.69 -11.76 -2.65
C HIS A 99 -15.11 -11.84 -2.06
N ARG A 100 -15.93 -12.77 -2.55
CA ARG A 100 -17.35 -12.91 -2.20
C ARG A 100 -17.63 -13.04 -0.71
N SER A 101 -16.75 -13.71 0.04
CA SER A 101 -16.88 -13.87 1.49
C SER A 101 -16.76 -12.55 2.26
N GLN A 102 -16.06 -11.57 1.68
CA GLN A 102 -15.84 -10.26 2.28
C GLN A 102 -16.91 -9.24 1.88
N PHE A 103 -17.49 -9.41 0.71
CA PHE A 103 -18.41 -8.47 0.09
C PHE A 103 -19.75 -9.13 -0.28
N PRO A 104 -20.60 -9.45 0.72
CA PRO A 104 -21.89 -10.10 0.46
C PRO A 104 -22.88 -9.21 -0.32
N ASP A 105 -22.79 -7.88 -0.16
CA ASP A 105 -23.55 -6.89 -0.90
C ASP A 105 -22.62 -6.11 -1.85
N PHE A 106 -22.38 -6.69 -3.02
CA PHE A 106 -21.43 -6.11 -3.96
C PHE A 106 -21.88 -4.76 -4.53
N ALA A 107 -23.18 -4.50 -4.62
CA ALA A 107 -23.69 -3.21 -5.12
C ALA A 107 -23.22 -2.03 -4.26
N LYS A 108 -23.17 -2.21 -2.94
CA LYS A 108 -22.61 -1.19 -2.04
C LYS A 108 -21.11 -1.00 -2.25
N VAL A 109 -20.38 -2.08 -2.48
CA VAL A 109 -18.93 -2.03 -2.73
C VAL A 109 -18.66 -1.29 -4.04
N GLU A 110 -19.39 -1.63 -5.11
CA GLU A 110 -19.26 -0.96 -6.40
C GLU A 110 -19.48 0.55 -6.28
N LYS A 111 -20.57 0.95 -5.62
CA LYS A 111 -20.88 2.37 -5.38
C LYS A 111 -19.74 3.04 -4.63
N LEU A 112 -19.29 2.46 -3.52
CA LEU A 112 -18.20 3.00 -2.70
C LEU A 112 -16.90 3.14 -3.49
N VAL A 113 -16.54 2.13 -4.29
CA VAL A 113 -15.34 2.16 -5.12
C VAL A 113 -15.40 3.32 -6.11
N ARG A 114 -16.52 3.46 -6.84
CA ARG A 114 -16.67 4.53 -7.82
C ARG A 114 -16.64 5.92 -7.19
N GLU A 115 -17.19 6.08 -5.99
CA GLU A 115 -17.15 7.34 -5.23
C GLU A 115 -15.73 7.66 -4.70
N THR A 116 -15.02 6.67 -4.16
CA THR A 116 -13.69 6.88 -3.56
C THR A 116 -12.59 7.14 -4.59
N ILE A 117 -12.71 6.62 -5.80
CA ILE A 117 -11.71 6.85 -6.85
C ILE A 117 -12.02 8.09 -7.71
N SER A 118 -13.01 8.89 -7.32
CA SER A 118 -13.29 10.17 -7.98
C SER A 118 -12.39 11.25 -7.40
N PRO A 119 -11.44 11.80 -8.18
CA PRO A 119 -10.49 12.77 -7.65
C PRO A 119 -11.18 14.11 -7.36
N PRO A 120 -10.79 14.82 -6.30
CA PRO A 120 -11.42 16.08 -5.91
C PRO A 120 -11.18 17.25 -6.89
N HIS A 121 -10.33 17.09 -7.91
CA HIS A 121 -9.87 18.19 -8.76
C HIS A 121 -9.99 17.97 -10.26
N GLY A 122 -10.83 17.06 -10.73
CA GLY A 122 -11.25 16.97 -12.14
C GLY A 122 -10.16 16.63 -13.18
N ALA A 123 -8.95 16.28 -12.76
CA ALA A 123 -7.87 15.92 -13.68
C ALA A 123 -8.07 14.56 -14.35
N PHE A 124 -8.78 13.65 -13.68
CA PHE A 124 -9.10 12.31 -14.16
C PHE A 124 -10.57 11.99 -13.88
N VAL A 125 -11.16 11.07 -14.63
CA VAL A 125 -12.50 10.58 -14.33
C VAL A 125 -12.46 9.70 -13.08
N HIS A 126 -11.46 8.80 -13.01
CA HIS A 126 -11.17 8.00 -11.83
C HIS A 126 -9.68 7.98 -11.56
N ALA A 127 -9.29 8.13 -10.30
CA ALA A 127 -7.90 8.06 -9.88
C ALA A 127 -7.73 7.35 -8.54
N GLU A 128 -6.66 6.61 -8.40
CA GLU A 128 -6.19 6.13 -7.10
C GLU A 128 -5.17 7.09 -6.50
N ALA A 129 -5.32 7.34 -5.21
CA ALA A 129 -4.48 8.27 -4.48
C ALA A 129 -3.45 7.51 -3.63
N PHE A 130 -2.20 7.89 -3.76
CA PHE A 130 -1.08 7.34 -2.99
C PHE A 130 -0.29 8.45 -2.33
N ARG A 131 0.22 8.18 -1.15
CA ARG A 131 1.38 8.89 -0.63
C ARG A 131 2.62 8.13 -1.07
N VAL A 132 3.44 8.74 -1.90
CA VAL A 132 4.66 8.11 -2.40
C VAL A 132 5.86 8.67 -1.65
N LEU A 133 6.63 7.75 -1.06
CA LEU A 133 7.92 8.04 -0.46
C LEU A 133 9.01 7.56 -1.42
N GLN A 134 9.85 8.50 -1.87
CA GLN A 134 11.10 8.19 -2.55
C GLN A 134 12.10 7.72 -1.50
N VAL A 135 12.58 6.48 -1.63
CA VAL A 135 13.63 5.95 -0.77
C VAL A 135 14.97 6.43 -1.32
N GLY A 136 15.18 7.72 -1.20
CA GLY A 136 16.18 8.47 -1.93
C GLY A 136 17.62 8.03 -1.72
N GLN A 137 18.41 8.42 -2.70
CA GLN A 137 19.85 8.58 -2.62
C GLN A 137 20.14 9.74 -1.65
N HIS A 138 20.23 9.46 -0.35
CA HIS A 138 20.98 10.37 0.49
C HIS A 138 22.46 10.05 0.25
N VAL A 139 23.08 10.96 -0.45
CA VAL A 139 24.54 11.09 -0.58
C VAL A 139 25.14 11.21 0.81
#